data_98193752815cc87104faa0130b21b33c
#
_entry.id   98193752815cc87104faa0130b21b33c
#
_cell.length_a   1.000
_cell.length_b   1.000
_cell.length_c   1.000
_cell.angle_alpha   90.00
_cell.angle_beta   90.00
_cell.angle_gamma   90.00
#
_symmetry.space_group_name_H-M   'P 1'
#
loop_
_entity.id
_entity.type
_entity.pdbx_description
1 polymer ?
#
loop_
_entity_poly.entity_id
_entity_poly.type
_entity_poly.pdbx_seq_one_letter_code
_entity_poly.pdbx_strand_id
1 'polypeptide(L)'
;MSAHEDFAASATAYFRDLQARLCGAFEAFEPVSRFESRSWTKPAGHRLQGGGEARLMRGAVFEKVGVNVSHVWGVLAPEARGQVAGAQESDGRFVACGISLVAHMMNPYVPAVHMNLRYLSTSGAWFGGGSDLTPTFPFAEDTDAFHAALKAACDRYRPDAYQEFKAWCDRYFYLPHRQEPRGVGGLFFDDLAGPDAAADFAFVRSVGEALLAVYPMIVARRKDTPYDEAARERLLVKRGRYVEFNLVYDRGTKFGFSTDADPDAYLMSLPPLVKW
;
A
#
# COMPACT_ATOMS: atom_id res chain seq x y z
N MET A 1 28.66 -7.15 -2.29
CA MET A 1 27.31 -6.50 -2.32
C MET A 1 27.53 -5.01 -2.19
N SER A 2 26.81 -4.18 -2.93
CA SER A 2 26.86 -2.73 -2.76
C SER A 2 26.08 -2.33 -1.50
N ALA A 3 26.38 -1.15 -0.93
CA ALA A 3 25.64 -0.62 0.23
C ALA A 3 24.11 -0.56 -0.02
N HIS A 4 23.71 -0.39 -1.28
CA HIS A 4 22.29 -0.39 -1.69
C HIS A 4 21.65 -1.78 -1.67
N GLU A 5 22.40 -2.84 -1.99
CA GLU A 5 21.92 -4.22 -1.91
C GLU A 5 21.73 -4.67 -0.47
N ASP A 6 22.64 -4.32 0.43
CA ASP A 6 22.55 -4.60 1.85
C ASP A 6 21.35 -3.88 2.48
N PHE A 7 21.07 -2.66 2.03
CA PHE A 7 19.91 -1.90 2.49
C PHE A 7 18.58 -2.51 2.00
N ALA A 8 18.53 -2.93 0.73
CA ALA A 8 17.36 -3.62 0.18
C ALA A 8 17.06 -4.93 0.92
N ALA A 9 18.09 -5.68 1.33
CA ALA A 9 17.93 -6.90 2.12
C ALA A 9 17.32 -6.60 3.50
N SER A 10 17.80 -5.56 4.18
CA SER A 10 17.27 -5.11 5.48
C SER A 10 15.82 -4.62 5.37
N ALA A 11 15.51 -3.83 4.34
CA ALA A 11 14.13 -3.37 4.07
C ALA A 11 13.21 -4.55 3.77
N THR A 12 13.64 -5.51 2.96
CA THR A 12 12.87 -6.72 2.65
C THR A 12 12.58 -7.56 3.90
N ALA A 13 13.55 -7.72 4.79
CA ALA A 13 13.37 -8.43 6.04
C ALA A 13 12.30 -7.77 6.92
N TYR A 14 12.33 -6.44 7.05
CA TYR A 14 11.30 -5.70 7.76
C TYR A 14 9.91 -5.84 7.09
N PHE A 15 9.82 -5.72 5.77
CA PHE A 15 8.54 -5.83 5.07
C PHE A 15 7.91 -7.23 5.22
N ARG A 16 8.72 -8.28 5.26
CA ARG A 16 8.23 -9.65 5.55
C ARG A 16 7.74 -9.81 6.99
N ASP A 17 8.47 -9.25 7.96
CA ASP A 17 8.02 -9.22 9.35
C ASP A 17 6.70 -8.44 9.50
N LEU A 18 6.61 -7.25 8.90
CA LEU A 18 5.39 -6.45 8.90
C LEU A 18 4.22 -7.18 8.23
N GLN A 19 4.45 -7.87 7.10
CA GLN A 19 3.44 -8.72 6.46
C GLN A 19 2.90 -9.78 7.42
N ALA A 20 3.77 -10.50 8.12
CA ALA A 20 3.36 -11.54 9.04
C ALA A 20 2.51 -10.97 10.20
N ARG A 21 2.93 -9.85 10.77
CA ARG A 21 2.21 -9.18 11.88
C ARG A 21 0.86 -8.60 11.42
N LEU A 22 0.78 -8.00 10.24
CA LEU A 22 -0.48 -7.51 9.66
C LEU A 22 -1.44 -8.66 9.39
N CYS A 23 -0.96 -9.77 8.80
CA CYS A 23 -1.79 -10.95 8.57
C CYS A 23 -2.34 -11.50 9.89
N GLY A 24 -1.50 -11.65 10.92
CA GLY A 24 -1.95 -12.11 12.24
C GLY A 24 -2.97 -11.18 12.89
N ALA A 25 -2.78 -9.85 12.77
CA ALA A 25 -3.71 -8.88 13.30
C ALA A 25 -5.09 -8.93 12.62
N PHE A 26 -5.14 -9.21 11.32
CA PHE A 26 -6.40 -9.34 10.57
C PHE A 26 -7.07 -10.69 10.81
N GLU A 27 -6.30 -11.78 10.87
CA GLU A 27 -6.81 -13.12 11.20
C GLU A 27 -7.46 -13.18 12.58
N ALA A 28 -7.04 -12.32 13.51
CA ALA A 28 -7.64 -12.24 14.85
C ALA A 28 -9.11 -11.79 14.84
N PHE A 29 -9.58 -11.16 13.77
CA PHE A 29 -11.00 -10.77 13.61
C PHE A 29 -11.84 -11.85 12.94
N GLU A 30 -11.22 -12.84 12.29
CA GLU A 30 -11.91 -13.86 11.53
C GLU A 30 -12.09 -15.15 12.35
N PRO A 31 -13.32 -15.70 12.40
CA PRO A 31 -13.57 -16.92 13.17
C PRO A 31 -12.85 -18.14 12.60
N VAL A 32 -12.73 -18.22 11.28
CA VAL A 32 -12.21 -19.41 10.58
C VAL A 32 -11.18 -19.06 9.49
N SER A 33 -11.42 -17.97 8.76
CA SER A 33 -10.61 -17.62 7.58
C SER A 33 -9.16 -17.30 7.95
N ARG A 34 -8.24 -17.74 7.10
CA ARG A 34 -6.81 -17.50 7.22
C ARG A 34 -6.25 -17.05 5.88
N PHE A 35 -5.08 -16.41 5.90
CA PHE A 35 -4.40 -16.02 4.67
C PHE A 35 -3.88 -17.25 3.92
N GLU A 36 -4.20 -17.29 2.63
CA GLU A 36 -3.55 -18.17 1.67
C GLU A 36 -2.30 -17.48 1.12
N SER A 37 -1.17 -18.17 1.14
CA SER A 37 0.11 -17.68 0.65
C SER A 37 0.41 -18.25 -0.73
N ARG A 38 0.82 -17.36 -1.65
CA ARG A 38 1.37 -17.73 -2.95
C ARG A 38 2.71 -17.04 -3.16
N SER A 39 3.79 -17.83 -3.13
CA SER A 39 5.13 -17.34 -3.49
C SER A 39 5.34 -17.42 -5.00
N TRP A 40 6.10 -16.47 -5.53
CA TRP A 40 6.50 -16.44 -6.92
C TRP A 40 7.96 -16.02 -7.07
N THR A 41 8.61 -16.48 -8.13
CA THR A 41 9.96 -16.09 -8.50
C THR A 41 10.03 -15.83 -10.01
N LYS A 42 10.87 -14.88 -10.42
CA LYS A 42 11.13 -14.67 -11.83
C LYS A 42 11.86 -15.88 -12.41
N PRO A 43 11.55 -16.29 -13.67
CA PRO A 43 12.21 -17.41 -14.32
C PRO A 43 13.74 -17.21 -14.41
N ALA A 44 14.48 -18.32 -14.37
CA ALA A 44 15.93 -18.28 -14.58
C ALA A 44 16.26 -17.68 -15.95
N GLY A 45 17.23 -16.76 -16.00
CA GLY A 45 17.63 -16.06 -17.23
C GLY A 45 16.71 -14.90 -17.64
N HIS A 46 15.63 -14.63 -16.90
CA HIS A 46 14.82 -13.42 -17.13
C HIS A 46 15.64 -12.16 -16.78
N ARG A 47 15.43 -11.06 -17.53
CA ARG A 47 16.11 -9.76 -17.25
C ARG A 47 15.90 -9.23 -15.84
N LEU A 48 14.77 -9.57 -15.22
CA LEU A 48 14.47 -9.30 -13.83
C LEU A 48 14.60 -10.59 -13.03
N GLN A 49 15.15 -10.49 -11.85
CA GLN A 49 15.35 -11.57 -10.90
C GLN A 49 14.62 -11.28 -9.61
N GLY A 50 14.56 -12.25 -8.71
CA GLY A 50 13.88 -12.12 -7.43
C GLY A 50 12.47 -12.64 -7.46
N GLY A 51 11.64 -12.18 -6.54
CA GLY A 51 10.28 -12.71 -6.37
C GLY A 51 9.52 -12.02 -5.25
N GLY A 52 8.47 -12.66 -4.82
CA GLY A 52 7.62 -12.15 -3.76
C GLY A 52 6.69 -13.20 -3.17
N GLU A 53 5.91 -12.76 -2.21
CA GLU A 53 4.86 -13.54 -1.59
C GLU A 53 3.58 -12.69 -1.55
N ALA A 54 2.52 -13.20 -2.14
CA ALA A 54 1.18 -12.64 -2.05
C ALA A 54 0.40 -13.43 -1.00
N ARG A 55 -0.20 -12.73 -0.03
CA ARG A 55 -1.11 -13.30 0.95
C ARG A 55 -2.48 -12.72 0.77
N LEU A 56 -3.46 -13.56 0.56
CA LEU A 56 -4.86 -13.18 0.33
C LEU A 56 -5.77 -13.90 1.32
N MET A 57 -6.71 -13.16 1.92
CA MET A 57 -7.77 -13.73 2.77
C MET A 57 -9.13 -13.20 2.32
N ARG A 58 -10.13 -14.09 2.41
CA ARG A 58 -11.56 -13.76 2.27
C ARG A 58 -12.29 -14.33 3.47
N GLY A 59 -13.07 -13.49 4.15
CA GLY A 59 -13.68 -13.88 5.40
C GLY A 59 -14.99 -13.17 5.69
N ALA A 60 -15.47 -13.34 6.91
CA ALA A 60 -16.74 -12.77 7.37
C ALA A 60 -16.62 -11.28 7.70
N VAL A 61 -15.48 -10.83 8.16
CA VAL A 61 -15.18 -9.42 8.47
C VAL A 61 -14.50 -8.75 7.29
N PHE A 62 -13.45 -9.38 6.75
CA PHE A 62 -12.73 -8.92 5.57
C PHE A 62 -13.25 -9.63 4.31
N GLU A 63 -14.07 -8.95 3.53
CA GLU A 63 -14.56 -9.52 2.27
C GLU A 63 -13.42 -9.87 1.31
N LYS A 64 -12.37 -9.04 1.34
CA LYS A 64 -11.08 -9.31 0.71
C LYS A 64 -10.00 -8.47 1.38
N VAL A 65 -8.92 -9.09 1.76
CA VAL A 65 -7.69 -8.42 2.17
C VAL A 65 -6.49 -9.10 1.55
N GLY A 66 -5.58 -8.30 1.02
CA GLY A 66 -4.33 -8.78 0.45
C GLY A 66 -3.13 -8.04 1.05
N VAL A 67 -2.06 -8.78 1.33
CA VAL A 67 -0.78 -8.24 1.82
C VAL A 67 0.33 -8.88 1.01
N ASN A 68 0.96 -8.10 0.13
CA ASN A 68 1.99 -8.59 -0.78
C ASN A 68 3.35 -8.01 -0.42
N VAL A 69 4.39 -8.83 -0.46
CA VAL A 69 5.79 -8.41 -0.36
C VAL A 69 6.53 -8.85 -1.61
N SER A 70 7.37 -7.99 -2.14
CA SER A 70 8.24 -8.32 -3.28
C SER A 70 9.64 -7.79 -3.08
N HIS A 71 10.62 -8.46 -3.69
CA HIS A 71 11.99 -8.01 -3.85
C HIS A 71 12.46 -8.44 -5.25
N VAL A 72 12.65 -7.48 -6.13
CA VAL A 72 12.99 -7.69 -7.53
C VAL A 72 14.17 -6.80 -7.89
N TRP A 73 15.09 -7.33 -8.68
CA TRP A 73 16.26 -6.61 -9.18
C TRP A 73 16.58 -7.03 -10.61
N GLY A 74 17.42 -6.27 -11.29
CA GLY A 74 17.87 -6.60 -12.64
C GLY A 74 17.94 -5.39 -13.54
N VAL A 75 17.56 -5.56 -14.80
CA VAL A 75 17.63 -4.51 -15.82
C VAL A 75 16.24 -4.26 -16.40
N LEU A 76 15.76 -3.02 -16.27
CA LEU A 76 14.50 -2.58 -16.89
C LEU A 76 14.61 -2.58 -18.42
N ALA A 77 13.52 -2.94 -19.08
CA ALA A 77 13.40 -2.75 -20.51
C ALA A 77 13.56 -1.26 -20.85
N PRO A 78 14.10 -0.91 -22.02
CA PRO A 78 14.31 0.48 -22.44
C PRO A 78 13.04 1.33 -22.30
N GLU A 79 11.88 0.77 -22.63
CA GLU A 79 10.57 1.43 -22.62
C GLU A 79 10.09 1.76 -21.19
N ALA A 80 10.56 1.00 -20.20
CA ALA A 80 10.20 1.19 -18.79
C ALA A 80 11.15 2.13 -18.04
N ARG A 81 12.35 2.42 -18.58
CA ARG A 81 13.36 3.24 -17.89
C ARG A 81 12.89 4.66 -17.61
N GLY A 82 12.08 5.25 -18.48
CA GLY A 82 11.51 6.59 -18.28
C GLY A 82 10.49 6.67 -17.15
N GLN A 83 10.04 5.54 -16.61
CA GLN A 83 9.05 5.48 -15.52
C GLN A 83 9.68 5.40 -14.12
N VAL A 84 11.00 5.18 -14.04
CA VAL A 84 11.73 5.04 -12.77
C VAL A 84 12.87 6.03 -12.74
N ALA A 85 12.90 6.87 -11.72
CA ALA A 85 13.95 7.88 -11.56
C ALA A 85 15.34 7.24 -11.58
N GLY A 86 16.32 7.88 -12.24
CA GLY A 86 17.71 7.41 -12.33
C GLY A 86 17.93 6.09 -13.10
N ALA A 87 16.87 5.52 -13.71
CA ALA A 87 17.02 4.25 -14.42
C ALA A 87 17.70 4.39 -15.79
N GLN A 88 17.67 5.57 -16.42
CA GLN A 88 18.43 5.84 -17.65
C GLN A 88 19.91 5.93 -17.34
N GLU A 89 20.29 6.63 -16.28
CA GLU A 89 21.66 6.82 -15.82
C GLU A 89 22.31 5.54 -15.31
N SER A 90 21.51 4.57 -14.86
CA SER A 90 21.96 3.24 -14.42
C SER A 90 21.94 2.17 -15.52
N ASP A 91 21.71 2.53 -16.79
CA ASP A 91 21.47 1.59 -17.90
C ASP A 91 20.30 0.61 -17.64
N GLY A 92 19.32 1.07 -16.87
CA GLY A 92 18.15 0.30 -16.47
C GLY A 92 18.38 -0.61 -15.27
N ARG A 93 19.58 -0.64 -14.67
CA ARG A 93 19.81 -1.41 -13.45
C ARG A 93 18.99 -0.84 -12.31
N PHE A 94 18.28 -1.71 -11.60
CA PHE A 94 17.47 -1.33 -10.45
C PHE A 94 17.33 -2.46 -9.43
N VAL A 95 17.01 -2.06 -8.22
CA VAL A 95 16.53 -2.93 -7.15
C VAL A 95 15.27 -2.30 -6.60
N ALA A 96 14.23 -3.09 -6.39
CA ALA A 96 13.00 -2.64 -5.77
C ALA A 96 12.51 -3.68 -4.76
N CYS A 97 12.18 -3.24 -3.55
CA CYS A 97 11.47 -4.08 -2.59
C CYS A 97 10.36 -3.28 -1.91
N GLY A 98 9.31 -3.97 -1.48
CA GLY A 98 8.19 -3.29 -0.85
C GLY A 98 7.13 -4.22 -0.30
N ILE A 99 6.23 -3.61 0.46
CA ILE A 99 5.00 -4.22 0.96
C ILE A 99 3.81 -3.40 0.46
N SER A 100 2.74 -4.08 0.05
CA SER A 100 1.47 -3.47 -0.33
C SER A 100 0.33 -4.17 0.41
N LEU A 101 -0.61 -3.39 0.92
CA LEU A 101 -1.78 -3.87 1.65
C LEU A 101 -3.02 -3.14 1.15
N VAL A 102 -4.09 -3.88 0.90
CA VAL A 102 -5.45 -3.34 0.74
C VAL A 102 -6.43 -4.23 1.45
N ALA A 103 -7.33 -3.64 2.25
CA ALA A 103 -8.43 -4.34 2.89
C ALA A 103 -9.79 -3.75 2.47
N HIS A 104 -10.69 -4.61 2.01
CA HIS A 104 -12.08 -4.31 1.71
C HIS A 104 -12.97 -5.09 2.67
N MET A 105 -13.81 -4.37 3.42
CA MET A 105 -14.58 -4.90 4.52
C MET A 105 -15.97 -5.33 4.12
N MET A 106 -16.54 -6.32 4.80
CA MET A 106 -17.93 -6.71 4.63
C MET A 106 -18.88 -5.60 5.11
N ASN A 107 -18.61 -5.04 6.29
CA ASN A 107 -19.45 -4.02 6.91
C ASN A 107 -19.20 -2.64 6.28
N PRO A 108 -20.24 -1.92 5.79
CA PRO A 108 -20.11 -0.60 5.16
C PRO A 108 -19.57 0.50 6.07
N TYR A 109 -19.64 0.33 7.38
CA TYR A 109 -19.16 1.31 8.34
C TYR A 109 -17.67 1.14 8.68
N VAL A 110 -17.04 0.03 8.28
CA VAL A 110 -15.60 -0.13 8.37
C VAL A 110 -14.95 0.43 7.12
N PRO A 111 -14.03 1.41 7.22
CA PRO A 111 -13.37 1.97 6.05
C PRO A 111 -12.43 0.96 5.38
N ALA A 112 -12.34 1.01 4.05
CA ALA A 112 -11.24 0.37 3.35
C ALA A 112 -9.93 1.09 3.67
N VAL A 113 -8.82 0.35 3.69
CA VAL A 113 -7.49 0.87 3.94
C VAL A 113 -6.51 0.40 2.89
N HIS A 114 -5.58 1.26 2.53
CA HIS A 114 -4.44 0.96 1.68
C HIS A 114 -3.15 1.36 2.37
N MET A 115 -2.10 0.60 2.15
CA MET A 115 -0.72 0.96 2.48
C MET A 115 0.21 0.43 1.38
N ASN A 116 1.19 1.24 1.02
CA ASN A 116 2.34 0.81 0.22
C ASN A 116 3.59 1.42 0.83
N LEU A 117 4.60 0.61 1.07
CA LEU A 117 5.92 1.06 1.51
C LEU A 117 6.96 0.37 0.63
N ARG A 118 7.90 1.14 0.07
CA ARG A 118 8.88 0.61 -0.88
C ARG A 118 10.24 1.27 -0.74
N TYR A 119 11.27 0.53 -1.09
CA TYR A 119 12.62 0.99 -1.33
C TYR A 119 12.97 0.72 -2.78
N LEU A 120 13.57 1.70 -3.43
CA LEU A 120 14.07 1.61 -4.81
C LEU A 120 15.52 2.11 -4.88
N SER A 121 16.30 1.49 -5.76
CA SER A 121 17.65 1.94 -6.07
C SER A 121 17.92 1.77 -7.56
N THR A 122 18.49 2.81 -8.17
CA THR A 122 18.99 2.86 -9.55
C THR A 122 20.38 3.48 -9.55
N SER A 123 20.57 4.66 -10.17
CA SER A 123 21.76 5.51 -9.97
C SER A 123 21.81 6.19 -8.60
N GLY A 124 20.65 6.31 -7.94
CA GLY A 124 20.46 6.71 -6.54
C GLY A 124 19.56 5.72 -5.81
N ALA A 125 19.21 6.04 -4.57
CA ALA A 125 18.29 5.21 -3.78
C ALA A 125 17.33 6.09 -3.00
N TRP A 126 16.07 5.64 -2.86
CA TRP A 126 15.02 6.38 -2.15
C TRP A 126 13.93 5.46 -1.61
N PHE A 127 13.14 6.00 -0.71
CA PHE A 127 11.90 5.40 -0.25
C PHE A 127 10.68 6.08 -0.87
N GLY A 128 9.62 5.31 -1.03
CA GLY A 128 8.30 5.82 -1.37
C GLY A 128 7.24 5.04 -0.62
N GLY A 129 6.06 5.62 -0.52
CA GLY A 129 4.96 4.93 0.11
C GLY A 129 3.85 5.83 0.61
N GLY A 130 3.08 5.29 1.51
CA GLY A 130 1.98 5.96 2.17
C GLY A 130 0.94 5.00 2.68
N SER A 131 -0.06 5.57 3.32
CA SER A 131 -1.25 4.86 3.77
C SER A 131 -2.43 5.81 3.75
N ASP A 132 -3.58 5.36 3.29
CA ASP A 132 -4.80 6.16 3.21
C ASP A 132 -6.05 5.35 3.59
N LEU A 133 -7.07 6.08 4.07
CA LEU A 133 -8.32 5.53 4.55
C LEU A 133 -9.47 5.93 3.62
N THR A 134 -10.28 4.95 3.20
CA THR A 134 -11.41 5.16 2.28
C THR A 134 -12.73 4.70 2.94
N PRO A 135 -13.38 5.54 3.75
CA PRO A 135 -14.67 5.23 4.33
C PRO A 135 -15.82 5.40 3.32
N THR A 136 -16.85 4.56 3.46
CA THR A 136 -18.16 4.79 2.85
C THR A 136 -18.97 5.79 3.66
N PHE A 137 -18.91 5.66 4.98
CA PHE A 137 -19.48 6.57 5.95
C PHE A 137 -18.36 7.09 6.85
N PRO A 138 -17.88 8.33 6.64
CA PRO A 138 -16.81 8.88 7.46
C PRO A 138 -17.30 9.18 8.89
N PHE A 139 -16.57 8.66 9.87
CA PHE A 139 -16.70 9.00 11.28
C PHE A 139 -15.51 9.86 11.68
N ALA A 140 -15.75 10.98 12.32
CA ALA A 140 -14.70 11.91 12.73
C ALA A 140 -13.68 11.23 13.64
N GLU A 141 -14.12 10.47 14.64
CA GLU A 141 -13.23 9.79 15.58
C GLU A 141 -12.28 8.76 14.90
N ASP A 142 -12.72 8.08 13.82
CA ASP A 142 -11.89 7.13 13.09
C ASP A 142 -10.89 7.84 12.19
N THR A 143 -11.35 8.93 11.54
CA THR A 143 -10.51 9.80 10.72
C THR A 143 -9.43 10.46 11.58
N ASP A 144 -9.81 11.04 12.72
CA ASP A 144 -8.90 11.72 13.64
C ASP A 144 -7.88 10.75 14.24
N ALA A 145 -8.31 9.54 14.66
CA ALA A 145 -7.41 8.52 15.18
C ALA A 145 -6.38 8.08 14.12
N PHE A 146 -6.83 7.86 12.88
CA PHE A 146 -5.95 7.47 11.78
C PHE A 146 -4.92 8.55 11.47
N HIS A 147 -5.37 9.80 11.32
CA HIS A 147 -4.48 10.93 11.06
C HIS A 147 -3.55 11.23 12.24
N ALA A 148 -4.00 11.09 13.49
CA ALA A 148 -3.15 11.27 14.68
C ALA A 148 -2.01 10.23 14.73
N ALA A 149 -2.29 8.96 14.41
CA ALA A 149 -1.27 7.92 14.38
C ALA A 149 -0.21 8.19 13.30
N LEU A 150 -0.64 8.58 12.08
CA LEU A 150 0.27 8.93 10.99
C LEU A 150 1.05 10.21 11.28
N LYS A 151 0.40 11.22 11.88
CA LYS A 151 1.07 12.45 12.30
C LYS A 151 2.17 12.16 13.32
N ALA A 152 1.91 11.32 14.30
CA ALA A 152 2.90 10.93 15.29
C ALA A 152 4.12 10.21 14.66
N ALA A 153 3.94 9.47 13.57
CA ALA A 153 5.06 8.91 12.79
C ALA A 153 5.88 10.01 12.09
N CYS A 154 5.21 11.00 11.49
CA CYS A 154 5.85 12.14 10.83
C CYS A 154 6.59 13.05 11.80
N ASP A 155 6.00 13.37 12.95
CA ASP A 155 6.58 14.27 13.96
C ASP A 155 7.91 13.75 14.52
N ARG A 156 8.10 12.41 14.52
CA ARG A 156 9.38 11.80 14.88
C ARG A 156 10.44 11.91 13.80
N TYR A 157 10.04 12.11 12.56
CA TYR A 157 10.93 12.22 11.41
C TYR A 157 11.37 13.68 11.18
N ARG A 158 10.41 14.59 10.97
CA ARG A 158 10.65 16.03 10.86
C ARG A 158 9.35 16.84 11.05
N PRO A 159 9.44 18.11 11.51
CA PRO A 159 8.27 18.89 11.90
C PRO A 159 7.19 19.06 10.81
N ASP A 160 7.59 19.28 9.57
CA ASP A 160 6.65 19.61 8.47
C ASP A 160 6.22 18.39 7.64
N ALA A 161 6.71 17.19 7.99
CA ALA A 161 6.49 15.97 7.20
C ALA A 161 5.00 15.65 7.04
N TYR A 162 4.22 15.80 8.12
CA TYR A 162 2.79 15.48 8.07
C TYR A 162 2.02 16.37 7.09
N GLN A 163 2.22 17.68 7.16
CA GLN A 163 1.52 18.62 6.28
C GLN A 163 1.88 18.38 4.81
N GLU A 164 3.14 18.16 4.53
CA GLU A 164 3.65 17.90 3.18
C GLU A 164 3.08 16.59 2.61
N PHE A 165 3.23 15.49 3.35
CA PHE A 165 2.82 14.16 2.88
C PHE A 165 1.31 13.98 2.85
N LYS A 166 0.58 14.63 3.78
CA LYS A 166 -0.88 14.68 3.73
C LYS A 166 -1.38 15.45 2.50
N ALA A 167 -0.84 16.63 2.26
CA ALA A 167 -1.22 17.42 1.09
C ALA A 167 -0.87 16.69 -0.23
N TRP A 168 0.21 15.92 -0.26
CA TRP A 168 0.54 15.07 -1.40
C TRP A 168 -0.46 13.93 -1.56
N CYS A 169 -0.83 13.25 -0.46
CA CYS A 169 -1.84 12.22 -0.44
C CYS A 169 -3.18 12.72 -0.99
N ASP A 170 -3.64 13.88 -0.53
CA ASP A 170 -4.92 14.48 -0.96
C ASP A 170 -4.93 14.76 -2.47
N ARG A 171 -3.81 15.24 -3.03
CA ARG A 171 -3.68 15.47 -4.48
C ARG A 171 -3.57 14.14 -5.26
N TYR A 172 -2.82 13.18 -4.75
CA TYR A 172 -2.58 11.92 -5.44
C TYR A 172 -3.86 11.09 -5.57
N PHE A 173 -4.64 10.97 -4.49
CA PHE A 173 -5.86 10.15 -4.43
C PHE A 173 -7.13 10.92 -4.81
N TYR A 174 -7.01 12.04 -5.51
CA TYR A 174 -8.15 12.77 -6.06
C TYR A 174 -8.62 12.15 -7.39
N LEU A 175 -9.93 12.09 -7.59
CA LEU A 175 -10.57 11.64 -8.85
C LEU A 175 -11.02 12.85 -9.67
N PRO A 176 -10.23 13.34 -10.65
CA PRO A 176 -10.57 14.56 -11.39
C PRO A 176 -11.89 14.48 -12.15
N HIS A 177 -12.18 13.31 -12.76
CA HIS A 177 -13.42 13.10 -13.52
C HIS A 177 -14.69 13.01 -12.65
N ARG A 178 -14.52 12.81 -11.33
CA ARG A 178 -15.61 12.82 -10.34
C ARG A 178 -15.61 14.08 -9.48
N GLN A 179 -14.54 14.87 -9.52
CA GLN A 179 -14.33 16.06 -8.69
C GLN A 179 -14.45 15.74 -7.18
N GLU A 180 -13.97 14.57 -6.77
CA GLU A 180 -14.02 14.13 -5.38
C GLU A 180 -12.72 13.43 -4.95
N PRO A 181 -12.37 13.45 -3.65
CA PRO A 181 -11.30 12.61 -3.12
C PRO A 181 -11.74 11.15 -3.04
N ARG A 182 -10.78 10.21 -3.18
CA ARG A 182 -11.03 8.78 -3.01
C ARG A 182 -11.52 8.46 -1.59
N GLY A 183 -10.90 9.07 -0.57
CA GLY A 183 -11.20 8.86 0.83
C GLY A 183 -10.94 10.11 1.68
N VAL A 184 -10.61 9.91 2.95
CA VAL A 184 -10.28 10.98 3.90
C VAL A 184 -8.80 11.33 3.91
N GLY A 185 -8.01 10.72 3.00
CA GLY A 185 -6.58 10.92 2.89
C GLY A 185 -5.77 10.07 3.85
N GLY A 186 -4.58 10.52 4.13
CA GLY A 186 -3.56 9.88 4.91
C GLY A 186 -2.20 10.49 4.62
N LEU A 187 -1.21 9.66 4.27
CA LEU A 187 0.12 10.09 3.83
C LEU A 187 0.44 9.52 2.45
N PHE A 188 1.13 10.31 1.64
CA PHE A 188 1.81 9.85 0.45
C PHE A 188 3.16 10.56 0.34
N PHE A 189 4.21 9.80 0.10
CA PHE A 189 5.57 10.30 -0.13
C PHE A 189 6.25 9.45 -1.21
N ASP A 190 7.11 10.08 -1.97
CA ASP A 190 7.97 9.45 -2.97
C ASP A 190 9.30 10.18 -3.05
N ASP A 191 10.29 9.57 -3.69
CA ASP A 191 11.62 10.15 -3.86
C ASP A 191 12.25 10.59 -2.51
N LEU A 192 11.89 9.91 -1.40
CA LEU A 192 12.41 10.21 -0.08
C LEU A 192 13.87 9.73 0.00
N ALA A 193 14.79 10.64 -0.15
CA ALA A 193 16.24 10.44 -0.15
C ALA A 193 16.91 11.56 0.66
N GLY A 194 16.73 11.51 1.98
CA GLY A 194 17.36 12.43 2.92
C GLY A 194 18.87 12.17 3.05
N PRO A 195 19.57 13.02 3.79
CA PRO A 195 21.00 12.84 4.05
C PRO A 195 21.33 11.61 4.91
N ASP A 196 20.33 11.06 5.61
CA ASP A 196 20.44 9.87 6.46
C ASP A 196 19.39 8.83 6.03
N ALA A 197 19.80 7.85 5.22
CA ALA A 197 18.93 6.77 4.77
C ALA A 197 18.40 5.89 5.92
N ALA A 198 19.10 5.82 7.06
CA ALA A 198 18.62 5.09 8.24
C ALA A 198 17.46 5.84 8.91
N ALA A 199 17.50 7.18 8.96
CA ALA A 199 16.39 8.00 9.44
C ALA A 199 15.18 7.91 8.50
N ASP A 200 15.38 7.92 7.18
CA ASP A 200 14.31 7.72 6.19
C ASP A 200 13.66 6.35 6.37
N PHE A 201 14.45 5.30 6.55
CA PHE A 201 13.93 3.96 6.79
C PHE A 201 13.21 3.84 8.15
N ALA A 202 13.71 4.49 9.18
CA ALA A 202 13.02 4.54 10.48
C ALA A 202 11.64 5.20 10.38
N PHE A 203 11.53 6.26 9.55
CA PHE A 203 10.25 6.88 9.23
C PHE A 203 9.32 5.91 8.48
N VAL A 204 9.78 5.26 7.43
CA VAL A 204 9.00 4.25 6.67
C VAL A 204 8.47 3.15 7.59
N ARG A 205 9.32 2.66 8.50
CA ARG A 205 8.91 1.69 9.52
C ARG A 205 7.84 2.26 10.44
N SER A 206 7.98 3.51 10.87
CA SER A 206 7.01 4.18 11.74
C SER A 206 5.63 4.31 11.11
N VAL A 207 5.54 4.49 9.79
CA VAL A 207 4.26 4.50 9.04
C VAL A 207 3.61 3.11 9.05
N GLY A 208 4.38 2.04 8.83
CA GLY A 208 3.90 0.67 8.92
C GLY A 208 3.37 0.31 10.30
N GLU A 209 4.11 0.67 11.35
CA GLU A 209 3.71 0.46 12.75
C GLU A 209 2.46 1.26 13.13
N ALA A 210 2.34 2.50 12.63
CA ALA A 210 1.16 3.33 12.87
C ALA A 210 -0.12 2.68 12.31
N LEU A 211 -0.06 2.14 11.08
CA LEU A 211 -1.19 1.41 10.49
C LEU A 211 -1.54 0.15 11.29
N LEU A 212 -0.53 -0.66 11.61
CA LEU A 212 -0.70 -1.90 12.37
C LEU A 212 -1.36 -1.63 13.74
N ALA A 213 -1.07 -0.50 14.36
CA ALA A 213 -1.68 -0.12 15.63
C ALA A 213 -3.10 0.44 15.48
N VAL A 214 -3.34 1.38 14.53
CA VAL A 214 -4.60 2.14 14.49
C VAL A 214 -5.71 1.42 13.74
N TYR A 215 -5.42 0.73 12.63
CA TYR A 215 -6.48 0.17 11.81
C TYR A 215 -7.26 -0.97 12.49
N PRO A 216 -6.65 -1.91 13.21
CA PRO A 216 -7.39 -2.90 14.00
C PRO A 216 -8.35 -2.27 15.03
N MET A 217 -7.99 -1.14 15.63
CA MET A 217 -8.88 -0.42 16.57
C MET A 217 -10.13 0.11 15.85
N ILE A 218 -9.97 0.67 14.64
CA ILE A 218 -11.09 1.14 13.81
C ILE A 218 -12.00 -0.04 13.42
N VAL A 219 -11.41 -1.16 12.97
CA VAL A 219 -12.15 -2.39 12.65
C VAL A 219 -12.94 -2.88 13.85
N ALA A 220 -12.31 -3.00 15.03
CA ALA A 220 -12.97 -3.46 16.26
C ALA A 220 -14.17 -2.60 16.63
N ARG A 221 -14.06 -1.28 16.41
CA ARG A 221 -15.13 -0.31 16.73
C ARG A 221 -16.33 -0.42 15.80
N ARG A 222 -16.14 -0.80 14.54
CA ARG A 222 -17.17 -0.69 13.49
C ARG A 222 -17.69 -2.03 12.94
N LYS A 223 -16.95 -3.12 13.06
CA LYS A 223 -17.27 -4.40 12.39
C LYS A 223 -18.64 -4.99 12.75
N ASP A 224 -19.14 -4.71 13.94
CA ASP A 224 -20.41 -5.22 14.45
C ASP A 224 -21.55 -4.18 14.37
N THR A 225 -21.32 -3.03 13.75
CA THR A 225 -22.34 -1.99 13.56
C THR A 225 -23.46 -2.55 12.64
N PRO A 226 -24.73 -2.57 13.08
CA PRO A 226 -25.83 -2.99 12.21
C PRO A 226 -25.95 -2.12 10.97
N TYR A 227 -26.22 -2.74 9.83
CA TYR A 227 -26.42 -2.02 8.57
C TYR A 227 -27.54 -2.66 7.74
N ASP A 228 -28.14 -1.85 6.87
CA ASP A 228 -29.18 -2.24 5.94
C ASP A 228 -28.64 -2.39 4.50
N GLU A 229 -29.53 -2.81 3.59
CA GLU A 229 -29.19 -2.97 2.17
C GLU A 229 -28.79 -1.63 1.53
N ALA A 230 -29.37 -0.50 1.94
CA ALA A 230 -29.02 0.81 1.41
C ALA A 230 -27.57 1.19 1.76
N ALA A 231 -27.11 0.89 2.98
CA ALA A 231 -25.73 1.09 3.39
C ALA A 231 -24.76 0.17 2.59
N ARG A 232 -25.17 -1.08 2.36
CA ARG A 232 -24.39 -2.02 1.52
C ARG A 232 -24.29 -1.53 0.07
N GLU A 233 -25.40 -1.07 -0.50
CA GLU A 233 -25.43 -0.49 -1.84
C GLU A 233 -24.45 0.68 -1.98
N ARG A 234 -24.48 1.60 -1.00
CA ARG A 234 -23.58 2.75 -0.98
C ARG A 234 -22.11 2.33 -0.91
N LEU A 235 -21.78 1.27 -0.15
CA LEU A 235 -20.43 0.70 -0.13
C LEU A 235 -20.01 0.23 -1.54
N LEU A 236 -20.89 -0.50 -2.25
CA LEU A 236 -20.54 -1.02 -3.58
C LEU A 236 -20.32 0.09 -4.59
N VAL A 237 -21.11 1.16 -4.55
CA VAL A 237 -20.90 2.37 -5.39
C VAL A 237 -19.58 3.07 -5.02
N LYS A 238 -19.28 3.23 -3.72
CA LYS A 238 -18.00 3.83 -3.29
C LYS A 238 -16.80 3.00 -3.74
N ARG A 239 -16.92 1.68 -3.76
CA ARG A 239 -15.91 0.78 -4.33
C ARG A 239 -15.73 0.95 -5.83
N GLY A 240 -16.78 1.30 -6.58
CA GLY A 240 -16.65 1.70 -7.98
C GLY A 240 -15.67 2.86 -8.15
N ARG A 241 -15.77 3.91 -7.30
CA ARG A 241 -14.81 5.04 -7.28
C ARG A 241 -13.38 4.59 -6.99
N TYR A 242 -13.23 3.65 -6.05
CA TYR A 242 -11.93 3.06 -5.73
C TYR A 242 -11.30 2.34 -6.93
N VAL A 243 -12.09 1.56 -7.67
CA VAL A 243 -11.66 0.87 -8.90
C VAL A 243 -11.29 1.87 -10.00
N GLU A 244 -12.10 2.90 -10.21
CA GLU A 244 -11.81 3.97 -11.17
C GLU A 244 -10.44 4.60 -10.90
N PHE A 245 -10.16 4.94 -9.63
CA PHE A 245 -8.84 5.48 -9.28
C PHE A 245 -7.71 4.51 -9.63
N ASN A 246 -7.81 3.27 -9.16
CA ASN A 246 -6.74 2.29 -9.34
C ASN A 246 -6.45 1.96 -10.80
N LEU A 247 -7.48 1.83 -11.63
CA LEU A 247 -7.28 1.49 -13.05
C LEU A 247 -6.87 2.71 -13.90
N VAL A 248 -7.35 3.91 -13.57
CA VAL A 248 -7.15 5.10 -14.42
C VAL A 248 -5.96 5.94 -13.98
N TYR A 249 -5.73 6.08 -12.67
CA TYR A 249 -4.78 7.07 -12.15
C TYR A 249 -3.60 6.47 -11.40
N ASP A 250 -3.76 5.29 -10.77
CA ASP A 250 -2.69 4.74 -9.92
C ASP A 250 -1.43 4.40 -10.70
N ARG A 251 -0.30 4.99 -10.28
CA ARG A 251 1.00 4.79 -10.92
C ARG A 251 1.51 3.35 -10.75
N GLY A 252 1.23 2.73 -9.60
CA GLY A 252 1.63 1.34 -9.33
C GLY A 252 0.91 0.36 -10.24
N THR A 253 -0.39 0.53 -10.44
CA THR A 253 -1.18 -0.29 -11.37
C THR A 253 -0.71 -0.11 -12.81
N LYS A 254 -0.46 1.15 -13.25
CA LYS A 254 0.08 1.44 -14.59
C LYS A 254 1.46 0.81 -14.80
N PHE A 255 2.33 0.86 -13.81
CA PHE A 255 3.62 0.20 -13.85
C PHE A 255 3.45 -1.33 -13.95
N GLY A 256 2.51 -1.92 -13.22
CA GLY A 256 2.15 -3.33 -13.34
C GLY A 256 1.77 -3.72 -14.77
N PHE A 257 0.92 -2.91 -15.44
CA PHE A 257 0.53 -3.13 -16.84
C PHE A 257 1.69 -3.00 -17.83
N SER A 258 2.67 -2.15 -17.56
CA SER A 258 3.82 -1.91 -18.45
C SER A 258 5.00 -2.85 -18.21
N THR A 259 4.89 -3.75 -17.25
CA THR A 259 5.94 -4.72 -16.88
C THR A 259 5.37 -6.14 -16.90
N ASP A 260 6.23 -7.15 -16.97
CA ASP A 260 5.80 -8.55 -16.88
C ASP A 260 5.44 -8.95 -15.43
N ALA A 261 4.67 -8.09 -14.73
CA ALA A 261 4.17 -8.37 -13.40
C ALA A 261 2.95 -9.29 -13.47
N ASP A 262 2.77 -10.14 -12.47
CA ASP A 262 1.59 -10.98 -12.34
C ASP A 262 0.34 -10.11 -12.11
N PRO A 263 -0.68 -10.15 -13.00
CA PRO A 263 -1.90 -9.36 -12.84
C PRO A 263 -2.60 -9.57 -11.51
N ASP A 264 -2.64 -10.79 -10.98
CA ASP A 264 -3.26 -11.09 -9.71
C ASP A 264 -2.54 -10.40 -8.54
N ALA A 265 -1.25 -10.11 -8.68
CA ALA A 265 -0.47 -9.43 -7.65
C ALA A 265 -0.79 -7.92 -7.57
N TYR A 266 -0.88 -7.19 -8.69
CA TYR A 266 -1.16 -5.75 -8.64
C TYR A 266 -2.66 -5.43 -8.66
N LEU A 267 -3.51 -6.29 -9.26
CA LEU A 267 -4.97 -6.18 -9.18
C LEU A 267 -5.57 -6.72 -7.87
N MET A 268 -4.73 -7.24 -6.98
CA MET A 268 -5.11 -7.63 -5.62
C MET A 268 -5.82 -6.49 -4.88
N SER A 269 -5.46 -5.24 -5.16
CA SER A 269 -6.04 -4.03 -4.57
C SER A 269 -7.53 -3.81 -4.89
N LEU A 270 -8.06 -4.45 -5.93
CA LEU A 270 -9.45 -4.26 -6.33
C LEU A 270 -10.43 -5.00 -5.41
N PRO A 271 -11.57 -4.39 -5.06
CA PRO A 271 -12.61 -5.04 -4.28
C PRO A 271 -13.29 -6.19 -5.05
N PRO A 272 -13.89 -7.17 -4.35
CA PRO A 272 -14.50 -8.33 -5.00
C PRO A 272 -15.83 -8.02 -5.73
N LEU A 273 -16.56 -7.01 -5.24
CA LEU A 273 -17.83 -6.55 -5.79
C LEU A 273 -17.86 -5.03 -5.81
N VAL A 274 -18.41 -4.48 -6.90
CA VAL A 274 -18.57 -3.03 -7.12
C VAL A 274 -19.89 -2.75 -7.85
N LYS A 275 -20.33 -1.48 -7.78
CA LYS A 275 -21.44 -0.94 -8.58
C LYS A 275 -21.08 0.47 -9.07
N TRP A 276 -21.76 0.88 -10.14
CA TRP A 276 -21.72 2.21 -10.72
C TRP A 276 -23.12 2.81 -10.86
#